data_b3108b287785ec9f007f715d0a4846ea
#
_entry.id   b3108b287785ec9f007f715d0a4846ea
#
_cell.length_a   1.000
_cell.length_b   1.000
_cell.length_c   1.000
_cell.angle_alpha   90.00
_cell.angle_beta   90.00
_cell.angle_gamma   90.00
#
_symmetry.space_group_name_H-M   'P 1'
#
loop_
_entity.id
_entity.type
_entity.pdbx_description
1 polymer ?
#
loop_
_entity_poly.entity_id
_entity_poly.type
_entity_poly.pdbx_seq_one_letter_code
_entity_poly.pdbx_strand_id
1 'polypeptide(L)'
;MNKHSVAHKIKSNRRKNKMDKSKIKKVVLAYSGGLDTSIIIPWLKENYNNCEVIAVSGNVGQADELDGLEEKALKTGASKLYVEDLTKEFLDDYVFPCVQAGAKYEDYLLGTSFARPPIAKRVAEIAVKEGADAIVHGCTGKGNDQVRFELAIKALLPDMPVIAPWREWSIKSREEEIEYAEAHKIPLKISRETNYSKDKNIWHLSHEGLDLEDPANEPKYNTPGFLEMGVSPEQAPDKPTYITLHFEKGVPVKLDGKEMNSVELVTALNKLGGENGIGLLDIVENRLVGMKCRGVYETPGGTILYKAHEVLETLTLDKETAHYKSLVAQKLAELVYNGQWFSPLTKAILAFVKSTQTTVTGDVTLKLYKGNMINAGVTSPYSLYDPEIATFDEDDVYNQADATGFINLFGLPTKVYAKMKKKSGLD
;
A
#
# COMPACT_ATOMS: atom_id res chain seq x y z
N MET A 1 7.05 -25.80 43.38
CA MET A 1 7.91 -24.93 42.55
C MET A 1 7.51 -23.48 42.78
N ASN A 2 8.44 -22.67 43.22
CA ASN A 2 8.21 -21.40 43.90
C ASN A 2 7.82 -20.27 42.93
N LYS A 3 6.61 -19.72 43.05
CA LYS A 3 6.11 -18.58 42.23
C LYS A 3 7.03 -17.33 42.32
N HIS A 4 7.83 -17.19 43.38
CA HIS A 4 8.80 -16.10 43.53
C HIS A 4 10.04 -16.21 42.63
N SER A 5 10.45 -17.41 42.22
CA SER A 5 11.60 -17.63 41.31
C SER A 5 11.29 -17.25 39.86
N VAL A 6 10.06 -17.47 39.38
CA VAL A 6 9.65 -17.13 38.05
C VAL A 6 9.48 -15.61 37.86
N ALA A 7 8.91 -14.93 38.86
CA ALA A 7 8.76 -13.46 38.84
C ALA A 7 10.11 -12.72 38.89
N HIS A 8 11.11 -13.28 39.59
CA HIS A 8 12.46 -12.69 39.62
C HIS A 8 13.22 -12.90 38.29
N LYS A 9 13.06 -14.05 37.63
CA LYS A 9 13.62 -14.30 36.29
C LYS A 9 12.97 -13.42 35.20
N ILE A 10 11.66 -13.17 35.30
CA ILE A 10 10.96 -12.29 34.35
C ILE A 10 11.37 -10.82 34.58
N LYS A 11 11.55 -10.36 35.83
CA LYS A 11 12.08 -9.02 36.14
C LYS A 11 13.54 -8.85 35.72
N SER A 12 14.37 -9.88 35.83
CA SER A 12 15.78 -9.84 35.43
C SER A 12 15.95 -9.85 33.91
N ASN A 13 15.07 -10.54 33.13
CA ASN A 13 15.07 -10.50 31.70
C ASN A 13 14.50 -9.18 31.13
N ARG A 14 13.58 -8.49 31.81
CA ARG A 14 13.14 -7.15 31.42
C ARG A 14 14.21 -6.06 31.60
N ARG A 15 15.23 -6.27 32.42
CA ARG A 15 16.38 -5.35 32.57
C ARG A 15 17.53 -5.58 31.58
N LYS A 16 17.51 -6.66 30.79
CA LYS A 16 18.64 -7.06 29.94
C LYS A 16 18.64 -6.50 28.50
N ASN A 17 17.63 -5.70 28.10
CA ASN A 17 17.60 -5.15 26.73
C ASN A 17 17.39 -3.64 26.68
N LYS A 18 17.98 -2.87 27.58
CA LYS A 18 18.12 -1.43 27.32
C LYS A 18 19.37 -1.24 26.47
N MET A 19 19.20 -0.80 25.23
CA MET A 19 20.31 -0.48 24.33
C MET A 19 21.28 0.47 25.03
N ASP A 20 22.56 0.11 25.02
CA ASP A 20 23.61 0.96 25.61
C ASP A 20 23.93 2.08 24.61
N LYS A 21 23.37 3.26 24.86
CA LYS A 21 23.50 4.45 24.00
C LYS A 21 24.97 4.86 23.77
N SER A 22 25.86 4.55 24.71
CA SER A 22 27.28 4.87 24.59
C SER A 22 28.03 4.05 23.54
N LYS A 23 27.48 2.90 23.15
CA LYS A 23 28.05 2.00 22.14
C LYS A 23 27.65 2.33 20.71
N ILE A 24 26.62 3.15 20.53
CA ILE A 24 26.15 3.56 19.21
C ILE A 24 27.08 4.64 18.67
N LYS A 25 27.80 4.32 17.60
CA LYS A 25 28.74 5.22 16.93
C LYS A 25 28.25 5.70 15.58
N LYS A 26 27.46 4.85 14.90
CA LYS A 26 26.94 5.11 13.55
C LYS A 26 25.51 4.61 13.44
N VAL A 27 24.64 5.42 12.88
CA VAL A 27 23.25 5.07 12.62
C VAL A 27 22.86 5.37 11.18
N VAL A 28 21.89 4.60 10.65
CA VAL A 28 21.22 4.88 9.38
C VAL A 28 19.80 5.33 9.66
N LEU A 29 19.46 6.53 9.22
CA LEU A 29 18.15 7.17 9.39
C LEU A 29 17.34 7.09 8.11
N ALA A 30 16.13 6.50 8.17
CA ALA A 30 15.13 6.67 7.14
C ALA A 30 14.67 8.14 7.14
N TYR A 31 15.03 8.87 6.07
CA TYR A 31 14.95 10.32 6.02
C TYR A 31 14.04 10.79 4.90
N SER A 32 12.96 11.47 5.23
CA SER A 32 12.03 12.07 4.27
C SER A 32 12.32 13.56 3.99
N GLY A 33 13.15 14.19 4.80
CA GLY A 33 13.37 15.65 4.73
C GLY A 33 12.26 16.49 5.37
N GLY A 34 11.21 15.89 5.90
CA GLY A 34 10.17 16.56 6.68
C GLY A 34 10.69 17.06 8.02
N LEU A 35 9.85 17.80 8.77
CA LEU A 35 10.17 18.33 10.09
C LEU A 35 10.63 17.23 11.02
N ASP A 36 9.81 16.20 11.21
CA ASP A 36 10.05 15.10 12.15
C ASP A 36 11.39 14.41 11.92
N THR A 37 11.72 14.09 10.66
CA THR A 37 12.98 13.39 10.36
C THR A 37 14.20 14.32 10.42
N SER A 38 14.02 15.62 10.18
CA SER A 38 15.11 16.59 10.23
C SER A 38 15.55 16.86 11.68
N ILE A 39 14.63 17.03 12.62
CA ILE A 39 14.96 17.24 14.05
C ILE A 39 15.61 16.02 14.70
N ILE A 40 15.39 14.83 14.13
CA ILE A 40 16.00 13.58 14.62
C ILE A 40 17.53 13.61 14.50
N ILE A 41 18.10 14.24 13.49
CA ILE A 41 19.54 14.24 13.26
C ILE A 41 20.32 14.88 14.43
N PRO A 42 20.06 16.13 14.85
CA PRO A 42 20.73 16.72 16.01
C PRO A 42 20.35 15.98 17.30
N TRP A 43 19.09 15.56 17.47
CA TRP A 43 18.68 14.81 18.66
C TRP A 43 19.47 13.50 18.84
N LEU A 44 19.77 12.76 17.75
CA LEU A 44 20.61 11.57 17.80
C LEU A 44 22.02 11.89 18.29
N LYS A 45 22.62 12.96 17.80
CA LYS A 45 23.95 13.39 18.22
C LYS A 45 24.00 13.75 19.70
N GLU A 46 22.99 14.45 20.20
CA GLU A 46 22.88 14.83 21.62
C GLU A 46 22.68 13.62 22.55
N ASN A 47 21.91 12.63 22.11
CA ASN A 47 21.45 11.52 22.97
C ASN A 47 22.23 10.22 22.76
N TYR A 48 23.02 10.08 21.69
CA TYR A 48 23.74 8.86 21.31
C TYR A 48 25.23 9.14 21.05
N ASN A 49 25.90 9.73 22.03
CA ASN A 49 27.36 9.91 22.04
C ASN A 49 27.92 10.56 20.77
N ASN A 50 27.26 11.59 20.25
CA ASN A 50 27.61 12.28 19.01
C ASN A 50 27.81 11.32 17.82
N CYS A 51 26.92 10.34 17.67
CA CYS A 51 27.00 9.31 16.64
C CYS A 51 27.02 9.91 15.23
N GLU A 52 27.65 9.21 14.31
CA GLU A 52 27.55 9.48 12.88
C GLU A 52 26.15 9.14 12.38
N VAL A 53 25.51 10.08 11.66
CA VAL A 53 24.17 9.89 11.10
C VAL A 53 24.26 9.86 9.58
N ILE A 54 23.93 8.71 9.00
CA ILE A 54 23.78 8.53 7.55
C ILE A 54 22.30 8.56 7.23
N ALA A 55 21.87 9.51 6.42
CA ALA A 55 20.50 9.64 5.98
C ALA A 55 20.26 8.80 4.72
N VAL A 56 19.06 8.19 4.59
CA VAL A 56 18.63 7.42 3.43
C VAL A 56 17.21 7.82 3.06
N SER A 57 17.02 8.27 1.84
CA SER A 57 15.73 8.56 1.23
C SER A 57 15.47 7.61 0.06
N GLY A 58 14.32 6.96 0.05
CA GLY A 58 13.85 6.16 -1.08
C GLY A 58 12.94 7.01 -1.97
N ASN A 59 13.31 7.16 -3.23
CA ASN A 59 12.44 7.73 -4.25
C ASN A 59 11.43 6.66 -4.69
N VAL A 60 10.16 6.87 -4.37
CA VAL A 60 9.03 6.06 -4.83
C VAL A 60 8.05 6.88 -5.69
N GLY A 61 8.55 7.99 -6.26
CA GLY A 61 7.79 8.89 -7.14
C GLY A 61 7.22 10.13 -6.45
N GLN A 62 7.83 10.58 -5.35
CA GLN A 62 7.53 11.85 -4.67
C GLN A 62 8.45 13.00 -5.15
N ALA A 63 8.75 13.07 -6.43
CA ALA A 63 9.84 13.85 -7.06
C ALA A 63 10.12 15.23 -6.47
N ASP A 64 9.10 16.05 -6.24
CA ASP A 64 9.23 17.43 -5.75
C ASP A 64 9.77 17.53 -4.30
N GLU A 65 9.64 16.45 -3.53
CA GLU A 65 10.11 16.37 -2.14
C GLU A 65 11.61 16.08 -2.04
N LEU A 66 12.24 15.64 -3.14
CA LEU A 66 13.66 15.28 -3.17
C LEU A 66 14.58 16.46 -3.50
N ASP A 67 14.02 17.58 -3.99
CA ASP A 67 14.78 18.74 -4.39
C ASP A 67 15.45 19.43 -3.20
N GLY A 68 16.79 19.55 -3.25
CA GLY A 68 17.59 20.15 -2.19
C GLY A 68 17.73 19.29 -0.93
N LEU A 69 17.29 18.02 -0.97
CA LEU A 69 17.27 17.13 0.18
C LEU A 69 18.69 16.85 0.73
N GLU A 70 19.69 16.71 -0.16
CA GLU A 70 21.08 16.46 0.25
C GLU A 70 21.66 17.64 1.00
N GLU A 71 21.52 18.84 0.46
CA GLU A 71 21.99 20.08 1.11
C GLU A 71 21.35 20.24 2.49
N LYS A 72 20.04 19.96 2.59
CA LYS A 72 19.28 20.01 3.84
C LYS A 72 19.80 19.00 4.86
N ALA A 73 19.99 17.74 4.47
CA ALA A 73 20.45 16.68 5.35
C ALA A 73 21.85 17.01 5.92
N LEU A 74 22.77 17.43 5.05
CA LEU A 74 24.15 17.80 5.44
C LEU A 74 24.17 19.03 6.34
N LYS A 75 23.40 20.08 6.03
CA LYS A 75 23.28 21.27 6.90
C LYS A 75 22.67 20.96 8.26
N THR A 76 21.80 19.97 8.33
CA THR A 76 21.18 19.52 9.59
C THR A 76 22.14 18.66 10.42
N GLY A 77 23.23 18.19 9.82
CA GLY A 77 24.31 17.46 10.53
C GLY A 77 24.43 15.98 10.18
N ALA A 78 23.74 15.49 9.16
CA ALA A 78 24.05 14.19 8.59
C ALA A 78 25.44 14.20 7.96
N SER A 79 26.18 13.09 8.06
CA SER A 79 27.49 12.95 7.42
C SER A 79 27.37 12.59 5.95
N LYS A 80 26.25 11.99 5.54
CA LYS A 80 25.98 11.53 4.18
C LYS A 80 24.49 11.38 3.94
N LEU A 81 24.05 11.58 2.70
CA LEU A 81 22.72 11.18 2.23
C LEU A 81 22.84 10.19 1.08
N TYR A 82 22.04 9.15 1.13
CA TYR A 82 21.69 8.29 0.00
C TYR A 82 20.28 8.65 -0.48
N VAL A 83 20.16 8.95 -1.78
CA VAL A 83 18.86 9.04 -2.46
C VAL A 83 18.80 7.89 -3.46
N GLU A 84 17.94 6.92 -3.19
CA GLU A 84 17.84 5.68 -3.96
C GLU A 84 16.57 5.67 -4.79
N ASP A 85 16.69 5.51 -6.10
CA ASP A 85 15.53 5.38 -6.97
C ASP A 85 14.94 3.97 -6.86
N LEU A 86 13.77 3.89 -6.26
CA LEU A 86 13.01 2.66 -6.03
C LEU A 86 11.73 2.62 -6.87
N THR A 87 11.47 3.60 -7.76
CA THR A 87 10.20 3.73 -8.46
C THR A 87 9.81 2.48 -9.23
N LYS A 88 10.76 1.89 -9.96
CA LYS A 88 10.51 0.66 -10.72
C LYS A 88 10.36 -0.55 -9.82
N GLU A 89 11.27 -0.76 -8.85
CA GLU A 89 11.19 -1.86 -7.87
C GLU A 89 9.87 -1.79 -7.08
N PHE A 90 9.47 -0.60 -6.67
CA PHE A 90 8.21 -0.34 -5.98
C PHE A 90 6.99 -0.84 -6.76
N LEU A 91 6.90 -0.52 -8.05
CA LEU A 91 5.79 -0.93 -8.90
C LEU A 91 5.84 -2.42 -9.24
N ASP A 92 6.98 -2.92 -9.68
CA ASP A 92 7.11 -4.28 -10.21
C ASP A 92 7.04 -5.35 -9.12
N ASP A 93 7.68 -5.10 -7.95
CA ASP A 93 7.85 -6.13 -6.92
C ASP A 93 6.82 -6.00 -5.78
N TYR A 94 6.20 -4.84 -5.59
CA TYR A 94 5.28 -4.62 -4.47
C TYR A 94 3.86 -4.28 -4.92
N VAL A 95 3.69 -3.42 -5.90
CA VAL A 95 2.36 -2.96 -6.34
C VAL A 95 1.70 -3.97 -7.27
N PHE A 96 2.35 -4.34 -8.38
CA PHE A 96 1.74 -5.21 -9.37
C PHE A 96 1.38 -6.61 -8.85
N PRO A 97 2.16 -7.26 -7.97
CA PRO A 97 1.72 -8.51 -7.35
C PRO A 97 0.42 -8.37 -6.55
N CYS A 98 0.16 -7.21 -5.95
CA CYS A 98 -1.09 -6.94 -5.25
C CYS A 98 -2.24 -6.57 -6.19
N VAL A 99 -1.97 -5.93 -7.33
CA VAL A 99 -2.95 -5.77 -8.42
C VAL A 99 -3.36 -7.14 -8.96
N GLN A 100 -2.41 -8.02 -9.25
CA GLN A 100 -2.65 -9.40 -9.67
C GLN A 100 -3.47 -10.18 -8.64
N ALA A 101 -3.26 -9.95 -7.37
CA ALA A 101 -4.07 -10.53 -6.29
C ALA A 101 -5.48 -9.95 -6.21
N GLY A 102 -5.69 -8.71 -6.64
CA GLY A 102 -6.88 -7.92 -6.35
C GLY A 102 -6.94 -7.44 -4.89
N ALA A 103 -5.78 -7.28 -4.23
CA ALA A 103 -5.67 -6.99 -2.81
C ALA A 103 -6.02 -5.52 -2.49
N LYS A 104 -7.10 -5.32 -1.72
CA LYS A 104 -7.57 -4.01 -1.22
C LYS A 104 -7.85 -4.13 0.27
N TYR A 105 -7.38 -3.16 1.05
CA TYR A 105 -7.70 -3.11 2.48
C TYR A 105 -8.83 -2.12 2.71
N GLU A 106 -10.03 -2.61 2.98
CA GLU A 106 -11.23 -1.77 3.18
C GLU A 106 -11.44 -0.76 2.02
N ASP A 107 -11.22 -1.21 0.76
CA ASP A 107 -11.18 -0.43 -0.49
C ASP A 107 -9.94 0.46 -0.69
N TYR A 108 -9.12 0.68 0.32
CA TYR A 108 -7.84 1.37 0.18
C TYR A 108 -6.85 0.55 -0.65
N LEU A 109 -6.26 1.18 -1.68
CA LEU A 109 -5.32 0.55 -2.61
C LEU A 109 -3.86 0.56 -2.10
N LEU A 110 -3.67 0.63 -0.78
CA LEU A 110 -2.44 0.31 -0.05
C LEU A 110 -1.19 1.17 -0.38
N GLY A 111 -1.33 2.34 -1.01
CA GLY A 111 -0.19 3.10 -1.53
C GLY A 111 0.92 3.40 -0.53
N THR A 112 0.59 3.86 0.69
CA THR A 112 1.58 4.03 1.77
C THR A 112 2.15 2.69 2.22
N SER A 113 1.30 1.65 2.32
CA SER A 113 1.71 0.33 2.81
C SER A 113 2.69 -0.36 1.86
N PHE A 114 2.54 -0.15 0.55
CA PHE A 114 3.46 -0.66 -0.47
C PHE A 114 4.84 0.03 -0.41
N ALA A 115 4.89 1.32 -0.07
CA ALA A 115 6.12 2.09 -0.11
C ALA A 115 7.09 1.73 1.03
N ARG A 116 6.59 1.30 2.17
CA ARG A 116 7.44 1.08 3.36
C ARG A 116 8.35 -0.15 3.25
N PRO A 117 7.93 -1.33 2.73
CA PRO A 117 8.82 -2.49 2.56
C PRO A 117 10.06 -2.22 1.68
N PRO A 118 9.98 -1.67 0.45
CA PRO A 118 11.17 -1.37 -0.35
C PRO A 118 12.09 -0.34 0.29
N ILE A 119 11.54 0.72 0.90
CA ILE A 119 12.34 1.73 1.62
C ILE A 119 13.06 1.09 2.80
N ALA A 120 12.36 0.31 3.62
CA ALA A 120 12.96 -0.37 4.78
C ALA A 120 14.05 -1.38 4.35
N LYS A 121 13.83 -2.10 3.25
CA LYS A 121 14.83 -2.99 2.65
C LYS A 121 16.08 -2.21 2.26
N ARG A 122 15.94 -1.10 1.54
CA ARG A 122 17.09 -0.29 1.13
C ARG A 122 17.82 0.34 2.32
N VAL A 123 17.11 0.81 3.33
CA VAL A 123 17.69 1.29 4.60
C VAL A 123 18.50 0.18 5.29
N ALA A 124 17.97 -1.05 5.34
CA ALA A 124 18.66 -2.20 5.90
C ALA A 124 19.94 -2.58 5.12
N GLU A 125 19.88 -2.58 3.78
CA GLU A 125 21.03 -2.85 2.91
C GLU A 125 22.15 -1.82 3.12
N ILE A 126 21.78 -0.53 3.21
CA ILE A 126 22.72 0.56 3.46
C ILE A 126 23.28 0.47 4.89
N ALA A 127 22.49 0.09 5.88
CA ALA A 127 22.97 -0.11 7.25
C ALA A 127 24.06 -1.18 7.33
N VAL A 128 23.90 -2.29 6.61
CA VAL A 128 24.92 -3.33 6.49
C VAL A 128 26.17 -2.79 5.75
N LYS A 129 25.97 -2.11 4.60
CA LYS A 129 27.05 -1.56 3.80
C LYS A 129 27.93 -0.56 4.58
N GLU A 130 27.31 0.28 5.41
CA GLU A 130 27.97 1.32 6.18
C GLU A 130 28.47 0.82 7.56
N GLY A 131 28.16 -0.42 7.94
CA GLY A 131 28.50 -0.99 9.25
C GLY A 131 27.84 -0.23 10.39
N ALA A 132 26.55 0.12 10.24
CA ALA A 132 25.81 0.86 11.24
C ALA A 132 25.46 0.01 12.47
N ASP A 133 25.46 0.65 13.64
CA ASP A 133 25.13 0.02 14.92
C ASP A 133 23.61 -0.04 15.17
N ALA A 134 22.83 0.83 14.48
CA ALA A 134 21.38 0.88 14.59
C ALA A 134 20.74 1.52 13.35
N ILE A 135 19.45 1.19 13.13
CA ILE A 135 18.58 1.87 12.18
C ILE A 135 17.62 2.79 12.95
N VAL A 136 17.32 3.96 12.36
CA VAL A 136 16.45 4.98 12.95
C VAL A 136 15.30 5.29 12.00
N HIS A 137 14.10 5.49 12.53
CA HIS A 137 12.95 6.00 11.78
C HIS A 137 12.22 7.10 12.55
N GLY A 138 11.61 8.04 11.82
CA GLY A 138 10.85 9.16 12.37
C GLY A 138 9.34 8.94 12.47
N CYS A 139 8.87 7.69 12.43
CA CYS A 139 7.45 7.40 12.47
C CYS A 139 6.85 7.67 13.84
N THR A 140 5.69 8.34 13.87
CA THR A 140 4.97 8.66 15.11
C THR A 140 4.42 7.40 15.79
N GLY A 141 4.24 7.47 17.12
CA GLY A 141 3.71 6.35 17.90
C GLY A 141 2.24 6.00 17.62
N LYS A 142 1.50 6.87 16.92
CA LYS A 142 0.10 6.69 16.53
C LYS A 142 -0.07 6.15 15.11
N GLY A 143 1.00 6.16 14.30
CA GLY A 143 0.96 5.72 12.90
C GLY A 143 1.25 4.22 12.74
N ASN A 144 0.73 3.63 11.64
CA ASN A 144 1.03 2.25 11.26
C ASN A 144 2.48 2.08 10.78
N ASP A 145 3.09 3.13 10.27
CA ASP A 145 4.40 3.08 9.60
C ASP A 145 5.53 2.62 10.52
N GLN A 146 5.48 2.97 11.81
CA GLN A 146 6.45 2.42 12.78
C GLN A 146 6.45 0.89 12.78
N VAL A 147 5.27 0.27 12.69
CA VAL A 147 5.16 -1.20 12.63
C VAL A 147 5.68 -1.74 11.32
N ARG A 148 5.34 -1.09 10.19
CA ARG A 148 5.77 -1.47 8.84
C ARG A 148 7.28 -1.45 8.71
N PHE A 149 7.95 -0.38 9.14
CA PHE A 149 9.42 -0.27 9.14
C PHE A 149 10.06 -1.33 10.04
N GLU A 150 9.62 -1.44 11.29
CA GLU A 150 10.26 -2.34 12.24
C GLU A 150 10.06 -3.81 11.92
N LEU A 151 8.88 -4.22 11.41
CA LEU A 151 8.67 -5.61 10.99
C LEU A 151 9.51 -5.96 9.76
N ALA A 152 9.68 -5.03 8.81
CA ALA A 152 10.58 -5.23 7.68
C ALA A 152 12.04 -5.35 8.14
N ILE A 153 12.50 -4.44 8.99
CA ILE A 153 13.88 -4.51 9.55
C ILE A 153 14.10 -5.81 10.32
N LYS A 154 13.16 -6.22 11.18
CA LYS A 154 13.27 -7.49 11.94
C LYS A 154 13.31 -8.72 11.04
N ALA A 155 12.60 -8.69 9.91
CA ALA A 155 12.63 -9.80 8.95
C ALA A 155 13.96 -9.87 8.19
N LEU A 156 14.59 -8.74 7.89
CA LEU A 156 15.81 -8.64 7.09
C LEU A 156 17.07 -8.70 7.95
N LEU A 157 17.05 -8.03 9.11
CA LEU A 157 18.18 -7.89 10.03
C LEU A 157 17.67 -8.11 11.49
N PRO A 158 17.45 -9.36 11.90
CA PRO A 158 16.76 -9.68 13.17
C PRO A 158 17.47 -9.14 14.43
N ASP A 159 18.78 -8.98 14.39
CA ASP A 159 19.59 -8.51 15.51
C ASP A 159 19.91 -7.00 15.46
N MET A 160 19.47 -6.28 14.39
CA MET A 160 19.73 -4.85 14.21
C MET A 160 18.88 -4.04 15.20
N PRO A 161 19.48 -3.23 16.09
CA PRO A 161 18.74 -2.32 16.94
C PRO A 161 17.97 -1.28 16.13
N VAL A 162 16.74 -0.97 16.56
CA VAL A 162 15.94 0.11 15.99
C VAL A 162 15.75 1.21 17.03
N ILE A 163 16.04 2.44 16.64
CA ILE A 163 15.81 3.65 17.42
C ILE A 163 14.58 4.36 16.87
N ALA A 164 13.61 4.63 17.72
CA ALA A 164 12.39 5.34 17.38
C ALA A 164 12.24 6.56 18.32
N PRO A 165 12.72 7.73 17.93
CA PRO A 165 12.77 8.92 18.80
C PRO A 165 11.41 9.30 19.38
N TRP A 166 10.32 9.18 18.62
CA TRP A 166 8.96 9.43 19.11
C TRP A 166 8.55 8.63 20.35
N ARG A 167 9.25 7.56 20.67
CA ARG A 167 9.04 6.75 21.90
C ARG A 167 10.02 7.09 23.02
N GLU A 168 11.02 7.95 22.75
CA GLU A 168 12.11 8.23 23.68
C GLU A 168 12.19 9.71 24.08
N TRP A 169 11.88 10.64 23.16
CA TRP A 169 12.03 12.08 23.41
C TRP A 169 10.85 12.69 24.19
N SER A 170 11.05 13.94 24.64
CA SER A 170 10.05 14.69 25.39
C SER A 170 9.15 15.56 24.50
N ILE A 171 9.48 15.72 23.23
CA ILE A 171 8.73 16.51 22.25
C ILE A 171 7.36 15.85 22.02
N LYS A 172 6.26 16.61 22.18
CA LYS A 172 4.89 16.06 22.16
C LYS A 172 3.99 16.74 21.13
N SER A 173 4.37 17.91 20.63
CA SER A 173 3.56 18.69 19.71
C SER A 173 4.39 19.19 18.54
N ARG A 174 3.69 19.56 17.46
CA ARG A 174 4.30 20.17 16.28
C ARG A 174 4.96 21.51 16.59
N GLU A 175 4.40 22.27 17.54
CA GLU A 175 4.97 23.52 18.01
C GLU A 175 6.33 23.28 18.66
N GLU A 176 6.43 22.30 19.55
CA GLU A 176 7.70 21.93 20.21
C GLU A 176 8.74 21.43 19.19
N GLU A 177 8.33 20.73 18.13
CA GLU A 177 9.21 20.35 17.02
C GLU A 177 9.76 21.57 16.26
N ILE A 178 8.90 22.56 15.99
CA ILE A 178 9.30 23.79 15.32
C ILE A 178 10.29 24.59 16.20
N GLU A 179 9.99 24.73 17.50
CA GLU A 179 10.88 25.39 18.45
C GLU A 179 12.26 24.71 18.52
N TYR A 180 12.27 23.37 18.55
CA TYR A 180 13.51 22.59 18.54
C TYR A 180 14.29 22.79 17.23
N ALA A 181 13.60 22.80 16.08
CA ALA A 181 14.20 23.02 14.78
C ALA A 181 14.79 24.43 14.64
N GLU A 182 14.09 25.45 15.13
CA GLU A 182 14.58 26.84 15.15
C GLU A 182 15.83 26.99 16.03
N ALA A 183 15.81 26.38 17.24
CA ALA A 183 16.96 26.40 18.15
C ALA A 183 18.22 25.76 17.53
N HIS A 184 18.03 24.75 16.68
CA HIS A 184 19.12 24.06 15.97
C HIS A 184 19.39 24.60 14.57
N LYS A 185 18.74 25.70 14.17
CA LYS A 185 18.92 26.37 12.86
C LYS A 185 18.70 25.41 11.67
N ILE A 186 17.75 24.47 11.80
CA ILE A 186 17.40 23.53 10.75
C ILE A 186 16.69 24.29 9.63
N PRO A 187 17.11 24.15 8.35
CA PRO A 187 16.45 24.84 7.24
C PRO A 187 15.10 24.19 6.96
N LEU A 188 14.03 24.80 7.44
CA LEU A 188 12.66 24.33 7.24
C LEU A 188 11.92 25.27 6.29
N LYS A 189 11.30 24.70 5.25
CA LYS A 189 10.28 25.38 4.44
C LYS A 189 8.94 25.25 5.17
N ILE A 190 8.84 25.69 6.42
CA ILE A 190 7.58 25.63 7.17
C ILE A 190 6.86 26.95 6.99
N SER A 191 5.70 26.89 6.31
CA SER A 191 4.65 27.86 6.60
C SER A 191 3.97 27.39 7.90
N ARG A 192 3.69 28.30 8.82
CA ARG A 192 2.83 28.04 9.99
C ARG A 192 1.37 27.76 9.58
N GLU A 193 1.11 27.68 8.28
CA GLU A 193 -0.18 27.36 7.71
C GLU A 193 -0.51 25.89 7.96
N THR A 194 -1.71 25.70 8.41
CA THR A 194 -2.32 24.41 8.70
C THR A 194 -2.55 23.63 7.39
N ASN A 195 -1.59 22.81 7.01
CA ASN A 195 -1.73 21.93 5.84
C ASN A 195 -2.18 20.54 6.26
N TYR A 196 -2.96 19.88 5.40
CA TYR A 196 -3.24 18.45 5.55
C TYR A 196 -1.93 17.65 5.63
N SER A 197 -1.93 16.59 6.43
CA SER A 197 -0.87 15.60 6.37
C SER A 197 -1.01 14.82 5.06
N LYS A 198 0.04 14.78 4.27
CA LYS A 198 0.05 14.14 2.94
C LYS A 198 1.18 13.10 2.89
N ASP A 199 0.91 11.98 2.21
CA ASP A 199 1.91 10.98 1.84
C ASP A 199 1.75 10.68 0.35
N LYS A 200 2.78 11.03 -0.43
CA LYS A 200 2.77 10.98 -1.89
C LYS A 200 3.79 9.97 -2.42
N ASN A 201 3.39 9.22 -3.40
CA ASN A 201 4.27 8.42 -4.24
C ASN A 201 3.65 8.27 -5.65
N ILE A 202 4.32 7.57 -6.57
CA ILE A 202 3.83 7.39 -7.94
C ILE A 202 2.47 6.69 -8.01
N TRP A 203 2.09 5.93 -6.98
CA TRP A 203 0.83 5.17 -6.94
C TRP A 203 -0.33 5.96 -6.40
N HIS A 204 -0.11 6.79 -5.37
CA HIS A 204 -1.18 7.50 -4.70
C HIS A 204 -0.74 8.79 -4.00
N LEU A 205 -1.72 9.56 -3.56
CA LEU A 205 -1.60 10.62 -2.57
C LEU A 205 -2.68 10.44 -1.49
N SER A 206 -2.29 10.57 -0.21
CA SER A 206 -3.23 10.59 0.91
C SER A 206 -3.36 12.00 1.49
N HIS A 207 -4.56 12.30 2.02
CA HIS A 207 -4.85 13.51 2.78
C HIS A 207 -5.45 13.11 4.12
N GLU A 208 -4.88 13.60 5.23
CA GLU A 208 -5.33 13.34 6.60
C GLU A 208 -5.28 14.62 7.43
N GLY A 209 -6.05 14.66 8.51
CA GLY A 209 -6.03 15.74 9.50
C GLY A 209 -6.97 16.89 9.22
N LEU A 210 -6.86 17.97 10.02
CA LEU A 210 -7.70 19.16 9.95
C LEU A 210 -9.20 18.84 9.99
N ASP A 211 -9.98 19.44 9.10
CA ASP A 211 -11.43 19.24 9.00
C ASP A 211 -11.84 17.82 8.56
N LEU A 212 -10.90 17.03 8.00
CA LEU A 212 -11.12 15.61 7.69
C LEU A 212 -11.17 14.73 8.95
N GLU A 213 -10.70 15.20 10.11
CA GLU A 213 -10.80 14.46 11.38
C GLU A 213 -12.24 14.25 11.83
N ASP A 214 -13.15 15.13 11.41
CA ASP A 214 -14.60 14.96 11.60
C ASP A 214 -15.21 14.28 10.36
N PRO A 215 -15.69 13.01 10.48
CA PRO A 215 -16.30 12.30 9.36
C PRO A 215 -17.59 12.94 8.83
N ALA A 216 -18.18 13.88 9.54
CA ALA A 216 -19.35 14.63 9.08
C ALA A 216 -19.03 15.70 8.02
N ASN A 217 -17.75 16.07 7.88
CA ASN A 217 -17.33 17.07 6.91
C ASN A 217 -17.10 16.43 5.54
N GLU A 218 -17.65 17.04 4.50
CA GLU A 218 -17.32 16.67 3.11
C GLU A 218 -15.88 17.12 2.76
N PRO A 219 -15.07 16.28 2.09
CA PRO A 219 -13.76 16.70 1.61
C PRO A 219 -13.88 17.81 0.56
N LYS A 220 -13.00 18.78 0.63
CA LYS A 220 -13.03 19.98 -0.21
C LYS A 220 -12.46 19.75 -1.61
N TYR A 221 -12.94 18.74 -2.32
CA TYR A 221 -12.43 18.30 -3.64
C TYR A 221 -12.28 19.43 -4.67
N ASN A 222 -13.19 20.40 -4.63
CA ASN A 222 -13.21 21.52 -5.59
C ASN A 222 -12.40 22.74 -5.13
N THR A 223 -11.76 22.68 -3.94
CA THR A 223 -10.87 23.76 -3.48
C THR A 223 -9.53 23.66 -4.21
N PRO A 224 -9.04 24.76 -4.83
CA PRO A 224 -7.76 24.77 -5.50
C PRO A 224 -6.62 24.28 -4.59
N GLY A 225 -5.83 23.30 -5.08
CA GLY A 225 -4.70 22.73 -4.34
C GLY A 225 -5.08 21.64 -3.31
N PHE A 226 -6.35 21.27 -3.17
CA PHE A 226 -6.72 20.09 -2.40
C PHE A 226 -6.32 18.82 -3.17
N LEU A 227 -6.88 18.60 -4.36
CA LEU A 227 -6.46 17.50 -5.24
C LEU A 227 -5.17 17.85 -5.97
N GLU A 228 -4.24 16.92 -6.06
CA GLU A 228 -2.95 17.07 -6.75
C GLU A 228 -2.74 16.07 -7.90
N MET A 229 -3.46 14.95 -7.89
CA MET A 229 -3.34 13.93 -8.93
C MET A 229 -4.46 14.00 -9.97
N GLY A 230 -5.48 14.81 -9.74
CA GLY A 230 -6.60 14.91 -10.65
C GLY A 230 -7.58 16.03 -10.32
N VAL A 231 -8.78 15.90 -10.83
CA VAL A 231 -9.92 16.79 -10.62
C VAL A 231 -11.09 16.03 -10.01
N SER A 232 -12.05 16.75 -9.44
CA SER A 232 -13.30 16.13 -9.00
C SER A 232 -14.14 15.64 -10.19
N PRO A 233 -15.08 14.68 -9.99
CA PRO A 233 -16.00 14.25 -11.04
C PRO A 233 -16.80 15.39 -11.67
N GLU A 234 -17.15 16.42 -10.90
CA GLU A 234 -17.86 17.60 -11.40
C GLU A 234 -17.02 18.40 -12.40
N GLN A 235 -15.72 18.50 -12.17
CA GLN A 235 -14.77 19.25 -13.01
C GLN A 235 -14.24 18.43 -14.18
N ALA A 236 -14.47 17.10 -14.19
CA ALA A 236 -14.04 16.22 -15.27
C ALA A 236 -14.82 16.50 -16.58
N PRO A 237 -14.21 16.22 -17.76
CA PRO A 237 -14.81 16.48 -19.07
C PRO A 237 -16.16 15.79 -19.28
N ASP A 238 -17.07 16.44 -20.02
CA ASP A 238 -18.34 15.85 -20.48
C ASP A 238 -18.18 14.86 -21.64
N LYS A 239 -16.98 14.74 -22.19
CA LYS A 239 -16.64 13.79 -23.24
C LYS A 239 -15.87 12.61 -22.61
N PRO A 240 -16.33 11.37 -22.81
CA PRO A 240 -15.64 10.20 -22.28
C PRO A 240 -14.29 9.96 -22.99
N THR A 241 -13.33 9.41 -22.22
CA THR A 241 -12.05 8.94 -22.71
C THR A 241 -12.07 7.41 -22.79
N TYR A 242 -11.65 6.84 -23.91
CA TYR A 242 -11.47 5.39 -24.06
C TYR A 242 -9.99 5.06 -23.99
N ILE A 243 -9.66 4.01 -23.27
CA ILE A 243 -8.29 3.48 -23.16
C ILE A 243 -8.31 1.96 -23.31
N THR A 244 -7.28 1.38 -23.89
CA THR A 244 -7.10 -0.07 -23.99
C THR A 244 -5.79 -0.46 -23.29
N LEU A 245 -5.90 -1.32 -22.29
CA LEU A 245 -4.77 -1.91 -21.56
C LEU A 245 -4.54 -3.33 -22.04
N HIS A 246 -3.28 -3.66 -22.35
CA HIS A 246 -2.85 -5.03 -22.61
C HIS A 246 -2.12 -5.59 -21.42
N PHE A 247 -2.52 -6.79 -20.99
CA PHE A 247 -1.88 -7.53 -19.90
C PHE A 247 -1.20 -8.80 -20.41
N GLU A 248 -0.04 -9.11 -19.85
CA GLU A 248 0.65 -10.38 -20.03
C GLU A 248 0.84 -11.05 -18.67
N LYS A 249 0.19 -12.20 -18.46
CA LYS A 249 0.23 -12.93 -17.17
C LYS A 249 -0.12 -12.03 -15.98
N GLY A 250 -1.16 -11.21 -16.15
CA GLY A 250 -1.64 -10.29 -15.13
C GLY A 250 -0.82 -9.01 -14.92
N VAL A 251 0.27 -8.81 -15.68
CA VAL A 251 1.09 -7.60 -15.65
C VAL A 251 0.68 -6.67 -16.79
N PRO A 252 0.36 -5.40 -16.54
CA PRO A 252 0.04 -4.45 -17.62
C PRO A 252 1.32 -4.06 -18.35
N VAL A 253 1.35 -4.19 -19.68
CA VAL A 253 2.55 -3.96 -20.51
C VAL A 253 2.34 -2.97 -21.65
N LYS A 254 1.06 -2.67 -22.04
CA LYS A 254 0.77 -1.69 -23.09
C LYS A 254 -0.43 -0.83 -22.73
N LEU A 255 -0.41 0.41 -23.18
CA LEU A 255 -1.53 1.34 -23.16
C LEU A 255 -1.78 1.85 -24.59
N ASP A 256 -3.00 1.66 -25.10
CA ASP A 256 -3.42 2.04 -26.47
C ASP A 256 -2.46 1.51 -27.54
N GLY A 257 -2.03 0.26 -27.38
CA GLY A 257 -1.10 -0.43 -28.30
C GLY A 257 0.38 -0.05 -28.14
N LYS A 258 0.71 0.93 -27.31
CA LYS A 258 2.09 1.35 -27.06
C LYS A 258 2.67 0.57 -25.86
N GLU A 259 3.80 -0.10 -26.06
CA GLU A 259 4.57 -0.73 -24.97
C GLU A 259 5.15 0.33 -24.03
N MET A 260 5.03 0.09 -22.73
CA MET A 260 5.51 0.98 -21.67
C MET A 260 6.07 0.14 -20.52
N ASN A 261 7.13 0.67 -19.88
CA ASN A 261 7.55 0.12 -18.59
C ASN A 261 6.55 0.51 -17.49
N SER A 262 6.68 -0.09 -16.31
CA SER A 262 5.75 0.12 -15.18
C SER A 262 5.60 1.59 -14.78
N VAL A 263 6.72 2.33 -14.75
CA VAL A 263 6.72 3.76 -14.34
C VAL A 263 6.02 4.62 -15.37
N GLU A 264 6.32 4.44 -16.67
CA GLU A 264 5.68 5.15 -17.76
C GLU A 264 4.17 4.87 -17.81
N LEU A 265 3.78 3.60 -17.64
CA LEU A 265 2.40 3.16 -17.70
C LEU A 265 1.57 3.74 -16.56
N VAL A 266 2.05 3.62 -15.32
CA VAL A 266 1.35 4.17 -14.13
C VAL A 266 1.27 5.69 -14.21
N THR A 267 2.33 6.37 -14.67
CA THR A 267 2.32 7.82 -14.85
C THR A 267 1.27 8.26 -15.88
N ALA A 268 1.19 7.55 -17.02
CA ALA A 268 0.19 7.83 -18.05
C ALA A 268 -1.25 7.58 -17.55
N LEU A 269 -1.46 6.50 -16.78
CA LEU A 269 -2.76 6.18 -16.22
C LEU A 269 -3.16 7.16 -15.10
N ASN A 270 -2.22 7.63 -14.29
CA ASN A 270 -2.48 8.67 -13.30
C ASN A 270 -2.99 9.95 -13.97
N LYS A 271 -2.35 10.36 -15.07
CA LYS A 271 -2.79 11.52 -15.84
C LYS A 271 -4.19 11.32 -16.40
N LEU A 272 -4.42 10.22 -17.14
CA LEU A 272 -5.72 9.94 -17.78
C LEU A 272 -6.84 9.77 -16.74
N GLY A 273 -6.57 9.05 -15.65
CA GLY A 273 -7.54 8.86 -14.57
C GLY A 273 -7.85 10.15 -13.84
N GLY A 274 -6.81 10.91 -13.49
CA GLY A 274 -6.95 12.19 -12.81
C GLY A 274 -7.74 13.21 -13.62
N GLU A 275 -7.46 13.34 -14.92
CA GLU A 275 -8.22 14.21 -15.84
C GLU A 275 -9.70 13.83 -15.94
N ASN A 276 -10.04 12.55 -15.70
CA ASN A 276 -11.41 12.04 -15.75
C ASN A 276 -12.08 11.91 -14.37
N GLY A 277 -11.47 12.45 -13.30
CA GLY A 277 -12.02 12.43 -11.95
C GLY A 277 -12.01 11.05 -11.28
N ILE A 278 -11.14 10.13 -11.71
CA ILE A 278 -11.08 8.76 -11.22
C ILE A 278 -10.11 8.64 -10.06
N GLY A 279 -10.41 7.73 -9.13
CA GLY A 279 -9.49 7.31 -8.07
C GLY A 279 -9.61 8.09 -6.78
N LEU A 280 -10.70 8.82 -6.56
CA LEU A 280 -11.01 9.45 -5.27
C LEU A 280 -11.65 8.42 -4.33
N LEU A 281 -11.11 8.31 -3.12
CA LEU A 281 -11.65 7.45 -2.07
C LEU A 281 -11.61 8.20 -0.74
N ASP A 282 -12.75 8.25 -0.05
CA ASP A 282 -12.90 8.79 1.31
C ASP A 282 -13.38 7.66 2.21
N ILE A 283 -12.57 7.24 3.16
CA ILE A 283 -12.90 6.11 4.05
C ILE A 283 -12.45 6.36 5.49
N VAL A 284 -13.18 5.72 6.41
CA VAL A 284 -12.77 5.56 7.80
C VAL A 284 -12.24 4.14 7.97
N GLU A 285 -10.93 3.98 7.93
CA GLU A 285 -10.24 2.69 8.00
C GLU A 285 -9.88 2.27 9.42
N ASN A 286 -9.66 0.97 9.63
CA ASN A 286 -9.19 0.42 10.89
C ASN A 286 -7.66 0.35 10.89
N ARG A 287 -6.99 1.22 11.66
CA ARG A 287 -5.53 1.17 11.80
C ARG A 287 -5.06 -0.03 12.60
N LEU A 288 -3.89 -0.57 12.24
CA LEU A 288 -3.23 -1.68 12.95
C LEU A 288 -3.06 -1.39 14.45
N VAL A 289 -2.80 -0.14 14.80
CA VAL A 289 -2.63 0.31 16.20
C VAL A 289 -3.96 0.40 16.98
N GLY A 290 -5.10 -0.02 16.39
CA GLY A 290 -6.37 -0.24 17.07
C GLY A 290 -7.35 0.92 17.05
N MET A 291 -7.04 2.03 16.38
CA MET A 291 -7.96 3.16 16.22
C MET A 291 -8.54 3.21 14.81
N LYS A 292 -9.70 3.85 14.66
CA LYS A 292 -10.21 4.28 13.36
C LYS A 292 -9.57 5.60 12.95
N CYS A 293 -9.30 5.76 11.65
CA CYS A 293 -8.77 6.98 11.09
C CYS A 293 -9.39 7.22 9.72
N ARG A 294 -9.76 8.45 9.42
CA ARG A 294 -10.23 8.84 8.10
C ARG A 294 -9.05 9.24 7.23
N GLY A 295 -9.04 8.73 6.00
CA GLY A 295 -8.14 9.13 4.95
C GLY A 295 -8.91 9.44 3.66
N VAL A 296 -8.49 10.48 2.96
CA VAL A 296 -8.93 10.77 1.60
C VAL A 296 -7.76 10.48 0.67
N TYR A 297 -8.01 9.66 -0.34
CA TYR A 297 -6.97 9.13 -1.23
C TYR A 297 -7.23 9.51 -2.67
N GLU A 298 -6.16 9.84 -3.38
CA GLU A 298 -6.11 9.96 -4.83
C GLU A 298 -5.27 8.81 -5.38
N THR A 299 -5.88 7.90 -6.14
CA THR A 299 -5.19 6.74 -6.74
C THR A 299 -5.69 6.47 -8.16
N PRO A 300 -5.58 7.44 -9.08
CA PRO A 300 -6.25 7.37 -10.38
C PRO A 300 -5.79 6.19 -11.24
N GLY A 301 -4.51 6.04 -11.48
CA GLY A 301 -3.96 4.93 -12.28
C GLY A 301 -4.16 3.57 -11.63
N GLY A 302 -4.00 3.52 -10.31
CA GLY A 302 -4.23 2.29 -9.55
C GLY A 302 -5.67 1.80 -9.66
N THR A 303 -6.64 2.69 -9.53
CA THR A 303 -8.06 2.37 -9.65
C THR A 303 -8.40 1.82 -11.05
N ILE A 304 -7.81 2.40 -12.11
CA ILE A 304 -7.95 1.90 -13.48
C ILE A 304 -7.34 0.50 -13.61
N LEU A 305 -6.14 0.27 -13.08
CA LEU A 305 -5.45 -1.02 -13.19
C LEU A 305 -6.22 -2.13 -12.45
N TYR A 306 -6.70 -1.87 -11.24
CA TYR A 306 -7.52 -2.86 -10.52
C TYR A 306 -8.78 -3.21 -11.29
N LYS A 307 -9.47 -2.21 -11.86
CA LYS A 307 -10.69 -2.46 -12.66
C LYS A 307 -10.42 -3.23 -13.93
N ALA A 308 -9.39 -2.87 -14.69
CA ALA A 308 -9.05 -3.57 -15.92
C ALA A 308 -8.61 -5.01 -15.66
N HIS A 309 -7.77 -5.23 -14.64
CA HIS A 309 -7.33 -6.56 -14.26
C HIS A 309 -8.50 -7.47 -13.81
N GLU A 310 -9.39 -6.94 -12.98
CA GLU A 310 -10.62 -7.63 -12.56
C GLU A 310 -11.47 -8.06 -13.76
N VAL A 311 -11.68 -7.18 -14.74
CA VAL A 311 -12.44 -7.48 -15.95
C VAL A 311 -11.78 -8.59 -16.75
N LEU A 312 -10.46 -8.59 -16.92
CA LEU A 312 -9.73 -9.63 -17.63
C LEU A 312 -9.84 -11.00 -16.94
N GLU A 313 -9.75 -11.03 -15.62
CA GLU A 313 -9.89 -12.27 -14.85
C GLU A 313 -11.26 -12.92 -15.00
N THR A 314 -12.32 -12.17 -15.27
CA THR A 314 -13.64 -12.75 -15.52
C THR A 314 -13.69 -13.66 -16.75
N LEU A 315 -12.80 -13.43 -17.74
CA LEU A 315 -12.67 -14.29 -18.90
C LEU A 315 -11.73 -15.48 -18.71
N THR A 316 -10.71 -15.33 -17.87
CA THR A 316 -9.52 -16.20 -17.90
C THR A 316 -9.37 -17.11 -16.70
N LEU A 317 -10.13 -16.89 -15.64
CA LEU A 317 -10.14 -17.72 -14.45
C LEU A 317 -11.41 -18.54 -14.35
N ASP A 318 -11.29 -19.82 -13.98
CA ASP A 318 -12.42 -20.63 -13.59
C ASP A 318 -13.03 -20.16 -12.27
N LYS A 319 -14.29 -20.55 -12.03
CA LYS A 319 -15.09 -20.14 -10.89
C LYS A 319 -14.38 -20.40 -9.54
N GLU A 320 -13.87 -21.62 -9.35
CA GLU A 320 -13.30 -22.03 -8.05
C GLU A 320 -12.00 -21.26 -7.76
N THR A 321 -11.15 -21.10 -8.79
CA THR A 321 -9.92 -20.29 -8.69
C THR A 321 -10.24 -18.82 -8.40
N ALA A 322 -11.19 -18.22 -9.11
CA ALA A 322 -11.58 -16.81 -8.92
C ALA A 322 -12.13 -16.56 -7.51
N HIS A 323 -13.04 -17.44 -7.04
CA HIS A 323 -13.65 -17.32 -5.70
C HIS A 323 -12.61 -17.49 -4.59
N TYR A 324 -11.74 -18.50 -4.69
CA TYR A 324 -10.72 -18.71 -3.66
C TYR A 324 -9.68 -17.59 -3.65
N LYS A 325 -9.29 -17.11 -4.84
CA LYS A 325 -8.39 -15.97 -4.98
C LYS A 325 -8.91 -14.72 -4.27
N SER A 326 -10.22 -14.45 -4.31
CA SER A 326 -10.82 -13.29 -3.63
C SER A 326 -10.64 -13.35 -2.11
N LEU A 327 -10.73 -14.54 -1.50
CA LEU A 327 -10.46 -14.74 -0.06
C LEU A 327 -9.00 -14.52 0.28
N VAL A 328 -8.11 -15.02 -0.58
CA VAL A 328 -6.67 -14.87 -0.42
C VAL A 328 -6.23 -13.42 -0.61
N ALA A 329 -6.87 -12.69 -1.53
CA ALA A 329 -6.63 -11.27 -1.77
C ALA A 329 -6.88 -10.41 -0.52
N GLN A 330 -7.99 -10.66 0.19
CA GLN A 330 -8.28 -9.97 1.44
C GLN A 330 -7.21 -10.23 2.50
N LYS A 331 -6.75 -11.49 2.63
CA LYS A 331 -5.67 -11.82 3.59
C LYS A 331 -4.33 -11.19 3.20
N LEU A 332 -4.01 -11.13 1.90
CA LEU A 332 -2.81 -10.45 1.43
C LEU A 332 -2.88 -8.95 1.76
N ALA A 333 -4.01 -8.31 1.49
CA ALA A 333 -4.20 -6.89 1.80
C ALA A 333 -3.98 -6.59 3.28
N GLU A 334 -4.52 -7.42 4.17
CA GLU A 334 -4.30 -7.32 5.62
C GLU A 334 -2.81 -7.46 5.99
N LEU A 335 -2.12 -8.46 5.44
CA LEU A 335 -0.69 -8.66 5.70
C LEU A 335 0.16 -7.48 5.24
N VAL A 336 -0.14 -6.95 4.06
CA VAL A 336 0.55 -5.77 3.50
C VAL A 336 0.27 -4.54 4.35
N TYR A 337 -0.99 -4.27 4.68
CA TYR A 337 -1.39 -3.15 5.51
C TYR A 337 -0.70 -3.18 6.87
N ASN A 338 -0.56 -4.38 7.45
CA ASN A 338 0.08 -4.65 8.74
C ASN A 338 1.61 -4.72 8.69
N GLY A 339 2.25 -4.43 7.55
CA GLY A 339 3.71 -4.43 7.41
C GLY A 339 4.35 -5.81 7.39
N GLN A 340 3.59 -6.86 7.10
CA GLN A 340 4.05 -8.25 7.10
C GLN A 340 4.48 -8.74 5.70
N TRP A 341 4.97 -7.83 4.84
CA TRP A 341 5.41 -8.15 3.47
C TRP A 341 6.41 -9.31 3.42
N PHE A 342 7.40 -9.31 4.31
CA PHE A 342 8.45 -10.33 4.35
C PHE A 342 8.07 -11.59 5.13
N SER A 343 6.80 -11.75 5.53
CA SER A 343 6.34 -12.93 6.26
C SER A 343 6.29 -14.19 5.37
N PRO A 344 6.45 -15.40 5.94
CA PRO A 344 6.29 -16.63 5.19
C PRO A 344 4.92 -16.77 4.52
N LEU A 345 3.85 -16.28 5.18
CA LEU A 345 2.49 -16.36 4.64
C LEU A 345 2.33 -15.45 3.42
N THR A 346 2.84 -14.21 3.46
CA THR A 346 2.84 -13.32 2.30
C THR A 346 3.53 -13.96 1.10
N LYS A 347 4.71 -14.56 1.32
CA LYS A 347 5.44 -15.26 0.26
C LYS A 347 4.64 -16.42 -0.34
N ALA A 348 3.96 -17.21 0.50
CA ALA A 348 3.13 -18.33 0.04
C ALA A 348 1.92 -17.86 -0.77
N ILE A 349 1.26 -16.78 -0.32
CA ILE A 349 0.13 -16.17 -1.03
C ILE A 349 0.57 -15.60 -2.37
N LEU A 350 1.67 -14.87 -2.43
CA LEU A 350 2.20 -14.32 -3.69
C LEU A 350 2.55 -15.43 -4.70
N ALA A 351 3.07 -16.58 -4.23
CA ALA A 351 3.32 -17.74 -5.10
C ALA A 351 2.01 -18.33 -5.64
N PHE A 352 0.96 -18.44 -4.81
CA PHE A 352 -0.37 -18.85 -5.25
C PHE A 352 -0.93 -17.87 -6.30
N VAL A 353 -0.93 -16.57 -5.99
CA VAL A 353 -1.40 -15.53 -6.93
C VAL A 353 -0.67 -15.63 -8.27
N LYS A 354 0.66 -15.67 -8.26
CA LYS A 354 1.47 -15.81 -9.48
C LYS A 354 1.07 -17.02 -10.32
N SER A 355 0.75 -18.13 -9.68
CA SER A 355 0.26 -19.35 -10.35
C SER A 355 -1.07 -19.12 -11.07
N THR A 356 -1.99 -18.36 -10.48
CA THR A 356 -3.30 -18.06 -11.09
C THR A 356 -3.21 -17.14 -12.30
N GLN A 357 -2.12 -16.39 -12.46
CA GLN A 357 -1.97 -15.38 -13.50
C GLN A 357 -1.48 -15.92 -14.85
N THR A 358 -1.17 -17.20 -14.95
CA THR A 358 -0.58 -17.82 -16.13
C THR A 358 -1.37 -17.58 -17.42
N THR A 359 -2.70 -17.53 -17.31
CA THR A 359 -3.64 -17.32 -18.42
C THR A 359 -4.24 -15.92 -18.47
N VAL A 360 -3.93 -15.05 -17.50
CA VAL A 360 -4.48 -13.69 -17.42
C VAL A 360 -3.72 -12.78 -18.40
N THR A 361 -4.00 -12.96 -19.69
CA THR A 361 -3.37 -12.25 -20.81
C THR A 361 -4.46 -11.82 -21.79
N GLY A 362 -4.43 -10.55 -22.21
CA GLY A 362 -5.42 -10.02 -23.14
C GLY A 362 -5.57 -8.50 -23.05
N ASP A 363 -6.56 -8.01 -23.77
CA ASP A 363 -6.86 -6.59 -23.90
C ASP A 363 -8.15 -6.23 -23.18
N VAL A 364 -8.12 -5.13 -22.43
CA VAL A 364 -9.30 -4.56 -21.75
C VAL A 364 -9.47 -3.12 -22.18
N THR A 365 -10.61 -2.79 -22.77
CA THR A 365 -11.00 -1.42 -23.12
C THR A 365 -11.92 -0.88 -22.05
N LEU A 366 -11.54 0.23 -21.42
CA LEU A 366 -12.35 0.97 -20.47
C LEU A 366 -12.78 2.32 -21.03
N LYS A 367 -14.02 2.69 -20.72
CA LYS A 367 -14.56 4.03 -20.91
C LYS A 367 -14.48 4.78 -19.59
N LEU A 368 -13.64 5.83 -19.54
CA LEU A 368 -13.46 6.72 -18.39
C LEU A 368 -14.41 7.91 -18.55
N TYR A 369 -15.23 8.16 -17.54
CA TYR A 369 -16.18 9.27 -17.56
C TYR A 369 -16.62 9.71 -16.19
N LYS A 370 -16.28 10.94 -15.80
CA LYS A 370 -16.73 11.60 -14.56
C LYS A 370 -16.63 10.68 -13.32
N GLY A 371 -15.43 10.21 -13.02
CA GLY A 371 -15.17 9.36 -11.88
C GLY A 371 -15.53 7.88 -12.05
N ASN A 372 -16.18 7.51 -13.18
CA ASN A 372 -16.60 6.14 -13.45
C ASN A 372 -15.72 5.46 -14.50
N MET A 373 -15.60 4.14 -14.37
CA MET A 373 -14.93 3.24 -15.30
C MET A 373 -15.94 2.19 -15.77
N ILE A 374 -16.26 2.21 -17.04
CA ILE A 374 -17.23 1.31 -17.66
C ILE A 374 -16.46 0.36 -18.57
N ASN A 375 -16.68 -0.95 -18.43
CA ASN A 375 -16.13 -1.94 -19.36
C ASN A 375 -16.72 -1.69 -20.77
N ALA A 376 -15.83 -1.47 -21.75
CA ALA A 376 -16.18 -1.23 -23.14
C ALA A 376 -15.75 -2.39 -24.06
N GLY A 377 -15.10 -3.41 -23.51
CA GLY A 377 -14.69 -4.62 -24.20
C GLY A 377 -13.52 -5.31 -23.52
N VAL A 378 -13.49 -6.64 -23.67
CA VAL A 378 -12.40 -7.47 -23.16
C VAL A 378 -12.17 -8.64 -24.11
N THR A 379 -10.91 -8.95 -24.42
CA THR A 379 -10.51 -10.08 -25.24
C THR A 379 -9.32 -10.81 -24.64
N SER A 380 -9.27 -12.13 -24.79
CA SER A 380 -8.16 -12.95 -24.34
C SER A 380 -8.00 -14.18 -25.24
N PRO A 381 -6.76 -14.58 -25.59
CA PRO A 381 -6.52 -15.88 -26.23
C PRO A 381 -6.77 -17.07 -25.29
N TYR A 382 -6.91 -16.80 -23.97
CA TYR A 382 -7.18 -17.80 -22.93
C TYR A 382 -8.59 -17.67 -22.37
N SER A 383 -9.54 -17.12 -23.15
CA SER A 383 -10.93 -16.97 -22.75
C SER A 383 -11.56 -18.33 -22.40
N LEU A 384 -12.20 -18.40 -21.25
CA LEU A 384 -13.08 -19.51 -20.85
C LEU A 384 -14.55 -19.27 -21.25
N TYR A 385 -14.84 -18.06 -21.77
CA TYR A 385 -16.16 -17.77 -22.35
C TYR A 385 -16.19 -18.32 -23.77
N ASP A 386 -17.04 -19.32 -23.97
CA ASP A 386 -17.29 -19.95 -25.27
C ASP A 386 -18.64 -19.45 -25.79
N PRO A 387 -18.65 -18.66 -26.90
CA PRO A 387 -19.89 -18.12 -27.41
C PRO A 387 -20.82 -19.20 -28.02
N GLU A 388 -20.27 -20.35 -28.44
CA GLU A 388 -21.10 -21.47 -28.97
C GLU A 388 -21.87 -22.16 -27.81
N ILE A 389 -21.29 -22.24 -26.63
CA ILE A 389 -21.95 -22.80 -25.44
C ILE A 389 -22.83 -21.77 -24.72
N ALA A 390 -22.41 -20.51 -24.70
CA ALA A 390 -23.08 -19.44 -23.93
C ALA A 390 -24.19 -18.73 -24.70
N THR A 391 -24.54 -19.19 -25.95
CA THR A 391 -25.60 -18.61 -26.77
C THR A 391 -26.97 -18.87 -26.20
N PHE A 392 -27.93 -17.96 -26.47
CA PHE A 392 -29.37 -18.17 -26.28
C PHE A 392 -30.07 -18.66 -27.57
N ASP A 393 -29.32 -18.75 -28.67
CA ASP A 393 -29.80 -19.31 -29.91
C ASP A 393 -29.79 -20.85 -29.85
N GLU A 394 -30.33 -21.51 -30.90
CA GLU A 394 -30.30 -22.97 -31.02
C GLU A 394 -28.84 -23.44 -31.17
N ASP A 395 -28.42 -24.35 -30.30
CA ASP A 395 -27.08 -24.95 -30.30
C ASP A 395 -27.16 -26.48 -30.18
N ASP A 396 -26.20 -27.17 -30.79
CA ASP A 396 -26.02 -28.61 -30.71
C ASP A 396 -24.91 -29.04 -29.72
N VAL A 397 -24.29 -28.09 -28.99
CA VAL A 397 -23.10 -28.32 -28.17
C VAL A 397 -23.49 -28.67 -26.74
N TYR A 398 -24.53 -28.02 -26.21
CA TYR A 398 -24.98 -28.17 -24.81
C TYR A 398 -26.26 -28.98 -24.71
N ASN A 399 -26.19 -30.17 -24.04
CA ASN A 399 -27.38 -30.98 -23.78
C ASN A 399 -28.12 -30.49 -22.53
N GLN A 400 -29.18 -29.72 -22.72
CA GLN A 400 -30.01 -29.19 -21.62
C GLN A 400 -30.63 -30.27 -20.74
N ALA A 401 -30.84 -31.51 -21.21
CA ALA A 401 -31.41 -32.62 -20.48
C ALA A 401 -30.51 -33.08 -19.31
N ASP A 402 -29.20 -32.89 -19.40
CA ASP A 402 -28.21 -33.27 -18.36
C ASP A 402 -28.44 -32.49 -17.06
N ALA A 403 -29.01 -31.29 -17.14
CA ALA A 403 -29.37 -30.49 -15.98
C ALA A 403 -30.31 -31.21 -15.01
N THR A 404 -31.20 -32.05 -15.49
CA THR A 404 -32.13 -32.79 -14.65
C THR A 404 -31.40 -33.74 -13.68
N GLY A 405 -30.43 -34.50 -14.19
CA GLY A 405 -29.62 -35.40 -13.36
C GLY A 405 -28.81 -34.66 -12.32
N PHE A 406 -28.13 -33.60 -12.75
CA PHE A 406 -27.35 -32.72 -11.87
C PHE A 406 -28.20 -32.11 -10.76
N ILE A 407 -29.34 -31.50 -11.08
CA ILE A 407 -30.26 -30.85 -10.12
C ILE A 407 -30.78 -31.85 -9.09
N ASN A 408 -31.15 -33.06 -9.52
CA ASN A 408 -31.66 -34.12 -8.63
C ASN A 408 -30.61 -34.51 -7.58
N LEU A 409 -29.35 -34.68 -7.98
CA LEU A 409 -28.28 -35.06 -7.06
C LEU A 409 -27.83 -33.87 -6.21
N PHE A 410 -27.59 -32.72 -6.81
CA PHE A 410 -27.14 -31.52 -6.10
C PHE A 410 -28.19 -31.00 -5.09
N GLY A 411 -29.49 -31.09 -5.44
CA GLY A 411 -30.62 -30.71 -4.60
C GLY A 411 -31.01 -31.71 -3.54
N LEU A 412 -30.44 -32.95 -3.54
CA LEU A 412 -30.83 -34.02 -2.64
C LEU A 412 -30.70 -33.65 -1.15
N PRO A 413 -29.59 -33.03 -0.68
CA PRO A 413 -29.49 -32.59 0.72
C PRO A 413 -30.59 -31.61 1.12
N THR A 414 -30.89 -30.63 0.25
CA THR A 414 -32.00 -29.66 0.47
C THR A 414 -33.36 -30.35 0.57
N LYS A 415 -33.61 -31.30 -0.33
CA LYS A 415 -34.83 -32.10 -0.32
C LYS A 415 -35.00 -32.96 0.97
N VAL A 416 -33.87 -33.56 1.42
CA VAL A 416 -33.85 -34.36 2.65
C VAL A 416 -34.09 -33.48 3.86
N TYR A 417 -33.44 -32.33 3.93
CA TYR A 417 -33.63 -31.35 4.98
C TYR A 417 -35.08 -30.86 5.06
N ALA A 418 -35.68 -30.48 3.94
CA ALA A 418 -37.07 -30.05 3.88
C ALA A 418 -38.04 -31.13 4.36
N LYS A 419 -37.81 -32.42 3.95
CA LYS A 419 -38.60 -33.53 4.44
C LYS A 419 -38.46 -33.76 5.95
N MET A 420 -37.25 -33.61 6.49
CA MET A 420 -36.98 -33.70 7.93
C MET A 420 -37.72 -32.60 8.68
N LYS A 421 -37.63 -31.34 8.26
CA LYS A 421 -38.35 -30.20 8.85
C LYS A 421 -39.87 -30.49 8.92
N LYS A 422 -40.44 -30.86 7.79
CA LYS A 422 -41.88 -31.20 7.71
C LYS A 422 -42.25 -32.34 8.65
N LYS A 423 -41.42 -33.40 8.78
CA LYS A 423 -41.67 -34.53 9.67
C LYS A 423 -41.57 -34.15 11.15
N SER A 424 -40.70 -33.20 11.48
CA SER A 424 -40.40 -32.76 12.85
C SER A 424 -41.25 -31.57 13.31
N GLY A 425 -42.14 -31.04 12.46
CA GLY A 425 -42.94 -29.84 12.78
C GLY A 425 -42.09 -28.58 12.98
N LEU A 426 -40.88 -28.52 12.37
CA LEU A 426 -40.00 -27.36 12.36
C LEU A 426 -40.29 -26.57 11.08
N ASP A 427 -41.01 -25.48 11.16
CA ASP A 427 -41.24 -24.55 10.05
C ASP A 427 -40.09 -23.57 9.88
#